data_0d315c007641fe81f4d2d61785968a13
#
_entry.id   0d315c007641fe81f4d2d61785968a13
#
_cell.length_a   1.000
_cell.length_b   1.000
_cell.length_c   1.000
_cell.angle_alpha   90.00
_cell.angle_beta   90.00
_cell.angle_gamma   90.00
#
_symmetry.space_group_name_H-M   'P 1'
#
loop_
_entity.id
_entity.type
_entity.pdbx_description
1 polymer ?
#
loop_
_entity_poly.entity_id
_entity_poly.type
_entity_poly.pdbx_seq_one_letter_code
_entity_poly.pdbx_strand_id
1 'polypeptide(L)'
;MKKILILVLMACATAFTAQAQEVYKRILKVSKQTAADKSKSIDVRKVATFKVDELNYMAMKSKELMPDSTVRMLDTQAYAMHEFINLFFKRLSEAKKKTQKELIMARFKNASINNSRFNDMDKELVLSYYDNGNYMTQFSLDTDWVKALAEIRSKR
;
A
#
# COMPACT_ATOMS: atom_id res chain seq x y z
N MET A 1 20.41 39.39 -13.21
CA MET A 1 20.54 38.52 -12.02
C MET A 1 19.20 38.01 -11.48
N LYS A 2 18.16 38.85 -11.32
CA LYS A 2 16.82 38.39 -10.82
C LYS A 2 16.15 37.29 -11.69
N LYS A 3 16.29 37.35 -13.02
CA LYS A 3 15.68 36.37 -13.96
C LYS A 3 16.35 34.97 -13.88
N ILE A 4 17.65 34.91 -13.61
CA ILE A 4 18.39 33.66 -13.47
C ILE A 4 18.02 32.98 -12.15
N LEU A 5 17.81 33.76 -11.07
CA LEU A 5 17.39 33.23 -9.78
C LEU A 5 16.01 32.58 -9.83
N ILE A 6 15.06 33.18 -10.59
CA ILE A 6 13.71 32.63 -10.77
C ILE A 6 13.75 31.31 -11.56
N LEU A 7 14.60 31.22 -12.58
CA LEU A 7 14.78 30.00 -13.38
C LEU A 7 15.38 28.84 -12.56
N VAL A 8 16.34 29.13 -11.68
CA VAL A 8 16.94 28.14 -10.78
C VAL A 8 15.94 27.68 -9.73
N LEU A 9 15.12 28.57 -9.17
CA LEU A 9 14.05 28.23 -8.24
C LEU A 9 12.95 27.37 -8.91
N MET A 10 12.57 27.66 -10.15
CA MET A 10 11.63 26.81 -10.89
C MET A 10 12.21 25.43 -11.23
N ALA A 11 13.49 25.34 -11.58
CA ALA A 11 14.15 24.07 -11.87
C ALA A 11 14.27 23.19 -10.61
N CYS A 12 14.51 23.78 -9.44
CA CYS A 12 14.52 23.04 -8.17
C CYS A 12 13.12 22.55 -7.77
N ALA A 13 12.05 23.32 -8.02
CA ALA A 13 10.69 22.91 -7.73
C ALA A 13 10.23 21.72 -8.58
N THR A 14 10.62 21.68 -9.86
CA THR A 14 10.30 20.55 -10.76
C THR A 14 11.09 19.28 -10.45
N ALA A 15 12.32 19.39 -9.95
CA ALA A 15 13.11 18.25 -9.52
C ALA A 15 12.52 17.58 -8.26
N PHE A 16 11.97 18.36 -7.31
CA PHE A 16 11.30 17.82 -6.14
C PHE A 16 10.00 17.07 -6.47
N THR A 17 9.24 17.50 -7.46
CA THR A 17 8.01 16.82 -7.90
C THR A 17 8.30 15.51 -8.67
N ALA A 18 9.41 15.43 -9.39
CA ALA A 18 9.82 14.21 -10.11
C ALA A 18 10.27 13.08 -9.17
N GLN A 19 10.90 13.40 -8.04
CA GLN A 19 11.31 12.40 -7.03
C GLN A 19 10.14 11.86 -6.19
N ALA A 20 9.04 12.61 -6.08
CA ALA A 20 7.95 12.29 -5.17
C ALA A 20 7.01 11.17 -5.63
N GLN A 21 7.14 10.63 -6.83
CA GLN A 21 6.37 9.45 -7.30
C GLN A 21 7.21 8.19 -7.51
N GLU A 22 8.46 8.18 -7.09
CA GLU A 22 9.35 7.07 -7.41
C GLU A 22 9.01 5.79 -6.65
N VAL A 23 8.63 5.92 -5.37
CA VAL A 23 8.34 4.76 -4.54
C VAL A 23 7.07 4.07 -5.01
N TYR A 24 5.99 4.83 -5.21
CA TYR A 24 4.72 4.31 -5.72
C TYR A 24 4.90 3.62 -7.07
N LYS A 25 5.50 4.31 -8.06
CA LYS A 25 5.72 3.79 -9.41
C LYS A 25 6.59 2.53 -9.41
N ARG A 26 7.64 2.52 -8.59
CA ARG A 26 8.54 1.37 -8.46
C ARG A 26 7.81 0.16 -7.88
N ILE A 27 7.08 0.33 -6.78
CA ILE A 27 6.33 -0.78 -6.16
C ILE A 27 5.25 -1.29 -7.13
N LEU A 28 4.52 -0.41 -7.81
CA LEU A 28 3.51 -0.80 -8.79
C LEU A 28 4.12 -1.59 -9.96
N LYS A 29 5.24 -1.10 -10.53
CA LYS A 29 5.94 -1.78 -11.63
C LYS A 29 6.41 -3.17 -11.22
N VAL A 30 7.10 -3.29 -10.09
CA VAL A 30 7.62 -4.58 -9.60
C VAL A 30 6.46 -5.53 -9.27
N SER A 31 5.39 -5.03 -8.67
CA SER A 31 4.22 -5.85 -8.35
C SER A 31 3.51 -6.36 -9.62
N LYS A 32 3.34 -5.53 -10.65
CA LYS A 32 2.79 -5.97 -11.95
C LYS A 32 3.65 -7.07 -12.59
N GLN A 33 4.96 -6.90 -12.60
CA GLN A 33 5.88 -7.90 -13.14
C GLN A 33 5.79 -9.21 -12.34
N THR A 34 5.79 -9.15 -11.02
CA THR A 34 5.70 -10.32 -10.14
C THR A 34 4.36 -11.06 -10.30
N ALA A 35 3.25 -10.33 -10.39
CA ALA A 35 1.92 -10.93 -10.60
C ALA A 35 1.81 -11.69 -11.93
N ALA A 36 2.46 -11.19 -12.97
CA ALA A 36 2.47 -11.81 -14.30
C ALA A 36 3.49 -12.95 -14.45
N ASP A 37 4.51 -13.03 -13.59
CA ASP A 37 5.62 -13.98 -13.69
C ASP A 37 5.19 -15.38 -13.28
N LYS A 38 4.95 -16.24 -14.28
CA LYS A 38 4.53 -17.65 -14.09
C LYS A 38 5.61 -18.53 -13.42
N SER A 39 6.86 -18.08 -13.36
CA SER A 39 7.93 -18.79 -12.64
C SER A 39 7.83 -18.65 -11.12
N LYS A 40 7.08 -17.67 -10.62
CA LYS A 40 6.82 -17.43 -9.19
C LYS A 40 5.69 -18.31 -8.69
N SER A 41 5.76 -18.68 -7.40
CA SER A 41 4.66 -19.42 -6.77
C SER A 41 3.34 -18.62 -6.83
N ILE A 42 2.24 -19.34 -6.79
CA ILE A 42 0.89 -18.74 -6.82
C ILE A 42 0.71 -17.75 -5.66
N ASP A 43 1.25 -18.04 -4.49
CA ASP A 43 1.13 -17.18 -3.32
C ASP A 43 1.86 -15.85 -3.49
N VAL A 44 3.08 -15.88 -4.02
CA VAL A 44 3.86 -14.67 -4.33
C VAL A 44 3.11 -13.81 -5.37
N ARG A 45 2.52 -14.44 -6.37
CA ARG A 45 1.73 -13.75 -7.40
C ARG A 45 0.45 -13.13 -6.81
N LYS A 46 -0.25 -13.85 -5.93
CA LYS A 46 -1.44 -13.33 -5.24
C LYS A 46 -1.13 -12.10 -4.36
N VAL A 47 -0.01 -12.11 -3.64
CA VAL A 47 0.45 -10.93 -2.89
C VAL A 47 0.75 -9.75 -3.81
N ALA A 48 1.39 -10.03 -4.94
CA ALA A 48 1.69 -9.00 -5.93
C ALA A 48 0.42 -8.44 -6.58
N THR A 49 -0.57 -9.28 -6.87
CA THR A 49 -1.88 -8.85 -7.38
C THR A 49 -2.58 -7.91 -6.39
N PHE A 50 -2.63 -8.27 -5.11
CA PHE A 50 -3.17 -7.39 -4.09
C PHE A 50 -2.49 -6.01 -4.09
N LYS A 51 -1.14 -5.97 -4.13
CA LYS A 51 -0.40 -4.70 -4.18
C LYS A 51 -0.76 -3.86 -5.41
N VAL A 52 -0.97 -4.49 -6.56
CA VAL A 52 -1.37 -3.78 -7.80
C VAL A 52 -2.74 -3.15 -7.65
N ASP A 53 -3.71 -3.93 -7.15
CA ASP A 53 -5.10 -3.49 -7.01
C ASP A 53 -5.23 -2.39 -5.97
N GLU A 54 -4.53 -2.55 -4.84
CA GLU A 54 -4.46 -1.54 -3.79
C GLU A 54 -3.87 -0.21 -4.28
N LEU A 55 -2.74 -0.27 -4.98
CA LEU A 55 -2.09 0.94 -5.52
C LEU A 55 -2.96 1.65 -6.56
N ASN A 56 -3.67 0.89 -7.40
CA ASN A 56 -4.60 1.45 -8.38
C ASN A 56 -5.82 2.09 -7.68
N TYR A 57 -6.38 1.41 -6.66
CA TYR A 57 -7.48 1.94 -5.86
C TYR A 57 -7.09 3.25 -5.16
N MET A 58 -5.94 3.26 -4.48
CA MET A 58 -5.41 4.46 -3.83
C MET A 58 -5.24 5.63 -4.82
N ALA A 59 -4.67 5.36 -6.00
CA ALA A 59 -4.46 6.39 -7.02
C ALA A 59 -5.78 6.95 -7.55
N MET A 60 -6.76 6.09 -7.78
CA MET A 60 -8.10 6.50 -8.22
C MET A 60 -8.78 7.38 -7.17
N LYS A 61 -8.88 6.88 -5.92
CA LYS A 61 -9.57 7.60 -4.84
C LYS A 61 -8.87 8.88 -4.42
N SER A 62 -7.53 8.91 -4.40
CA SER A 62 -6.81 10.13 -4.07
C SER A 62 -6.96 11.21 -5.14
N LYS A 63 -7.01 10.84 -6.41
CA LYS A 63 -7.28 11.79 -7.50
C LYS A 63 -8.67 12.40 -7.38
N GLU A 64 -9.65 11.59 -6.98
CA GLU A 64 -11.04 12.01 -6.81
C GLU A 64 -11.22 12.92 -5.59
N LEU A 65 -10.67 12.53 -4.44
CA LEU A 65 -10.98 13.15 -3.14
C LEU A 65 -9.91 14.12 -2.63
N MET A 66 -8.67 14.02 -3.14
CA MET A 66 -7.51 14.75 -2.62
C MET A 66 -6.54 15.17 -3.74
N PRO A 67 -7.01 15.86 -4.80
CA PRO A 67 -6.21 16.11 -6.01
C PRO A 67 -4.89 16.83 -5.74
N ASP A 68 -4.86 17.77 -4.80
CA ASP A 68 -3.68 18.57 -4.47
C ASP A 68 -2.62 17.83 -3.64
N SER A 69 -2.99 16.72 -3.00
CA SER A 69 -2.12 15.96 -2.07
C SER A 69 -1.67 14.62 -2.63
N THR A 70 -2.10 14.25 -3.85
CA THR A 70 -2.02 12.90 -4.40
C THR A 70 -0.61 12.33 -4.40
N VAL A 71 0.37 13.08 -4.88
CA VAL A 71 1.71 12.56 -5.18
C VAL A 71 2.47 12.09 -3.94
N ARG A 72 2.65 12.99 -2.96
CA ARG A 72 3.39 12.68 -1.73
C ARG A 72 2.67 11.64 -0.88
N MET A 73 1.35 11.70 -0.85
CA MET A 73 0.53 10.77 -0.12
C MET A 73 0.67 9.36 -0.70
N LEU A 74 0.60 9.19 -2.03
CA LEU A 74 0.74 7.90 -2.67
C LEU A 74 2.08 7.22 -2.37
N ASP A 75 3.20 7.96 -2.41
CA ASP A 75 4.51 7.41 -2.08
C ASP A 75 4.59 6.92 -0.63
N THR A 76 4.08 7.73 0.29
CA THR A 76 4.10 7.40 1.73
C THR A 76 3.22 6.18 2.03
N GLN A 77 2.03 6.12 1.46
CA GLN A 77 1.11 5.00 1.63
C GLN A 77 1.64 3.73 0.95
N ALA A 78 2.18 3.83 -0.26
CA ALA A 78 2.76 2.69 -0.97
C ALA A 78 3.94 2.08 -0.21
N TYR A 79 4.81 2.91 0.36
CA TYR A 79 5.90 2.44 1.21
C TYR A 79 5.37 1.76 2.48
N ALA A 80 4.43 2.38 3.18
CA ALA A 80 3.85 1.83 4.40
C ALA A 80 3.12 0.50 4.15
N MET A 81 2.36 0.39 3.05
CA MET A 81 1.75 -0.86 2.60
C MET A 81 2.80 -1.95 2.38
N HIS A 82 3.87 -1.64 1.66
CA HIS A 82 4.95 -2.60 1.39
C HIS A 82 5.57 -3.13 2.69
N GLU A 83 5.89 -2.24 3.62
CA GLU A 83 6.43 -2.59 4.94
C GLU A 83 5.43 -3.40 5.79
N PHE A 84 4.16 -3.03 5.77
CA PHE A 84 3.11 -3.74 6.49
C PHE A 84 2.99 -5.20 6.02
N ILE A 85 2.96 -5.41 4.70
CA ILE A 85 2.86 -6.73 4.10
C ILE A 85 4.12 -7.57 4.39
N ASN A 86 5.31 -6.97 4.29
CA ASN A 86 6.56 -7.66 4.61
C ASN A 86 6.61 -8.07 6.09
N LEU A 87 6.18 -7.19 6.99
CA LEU A 87 6.11 -7.48 8.41
C LEU A 87 5.09 -8.59 8.73
N PHE A 88 3.96 -8.61 8.04
CA PHE A 88 2.96 -9.66 8.14
C PHE A 88 3.57 -11.03 7.85
N PHE A 89 4.16 -11.20 6.67
CA PHE A 89 4.75 -12.49 6.27
C PHE A 89 5.95 -12.87 7.13
N LYS A 90 6.77 -11.90 7.54
CA LYS A 90 7.86 -12.14 8.49
C LYS A 90 7.33 -12.75 9.80
N ARG A 91 6.33 -12.11 10.42
CA ARG A 91 5.75 -12.62 11.67
C ARG A 91 5.08 -13.99 11.50
N LEU A 92 4.41 -14.22 10.37
CA LEU A 92 3.82 -15.53 10.06
C LEU A 92 4.88 -16.63 9.92
N SER A 93 6.03 -16.35 9.32
CA SER A 93 7.12 -17.32 9.16
C SER A 93 7.82 -17.64 10.47
N GLU A 94 7.87 -16.70 11.41
CA GLU A 94 8.45 -16.85 12.75
C GLU A 94 7.51 -17.59 13.71
N ALA A 95 6.21 -17.61 13.45
CA ALA A 95 5.21 -18.23 14.30
C ALA A 95 5.23 -19.76 14.18
N LYS A 96 5.50 -20.44 15.30
CA LYS A 96 5.60 -21.91 15.36
C LYS A 96 4.26 -22.60 15.56
N LYS A 97 3.32 -21.97 16.28
CA LYS A 97 2.02 -22.55 16.62
C LYS A 97 0.91 -22.00 15.72
N LYS A 98 -0.08 -22.84 15.39
CA LYS A 98 -1.27 -22.46 14.62
C LYS A 98 -1.99 -21.27 15.26
N THR A 99 -2.20 -21.29 16.57
CA THR A 99 -2.86 -20.20 17.31
C THR A 99 -2.12 -18.87 17.21
N GLN A 100 -0.77 -18.90 17.15
CA GLN A 100 0.04 -17.69 16.94
C GLN A 100 -0.18 -17.12 15.53
N LYS A 101 -0.23 -17.99 14.51
CA LYS A 101 -0.51 -17.57 13.12
C LYS A 101 -1.90 -16.94 13.00
N GLU A 102 -2.90 -17.57 13.60
CA GLU A 102 -4.28 -17.06 13.62
C GLU A 102 -4.36 -15.68 14.30
N LEU A 103 -3.67 -15.50 15.42
CA LEU A 103 -3.61 -14.21 16.10
C LEU A 103 -2.93 -13.13 15.27
N ILE A 104 -1.83 -13.47 14.56
CA ILE A 104 -1.14 -12.55 13.65
C ILE A 104 -2.09 -12.15 12.51
N MET A 105 -2.73 -13.11 11.86
CA MET A 105 -3.68 -12.85 10.79
C MET A 105 -4.81 -11.92 11.25
N ALA A 106 -5.43 -12.20 12.39
CA ALA A 106 -6.49 -11.38 12.95
C ALA A 106 -6.02 -9.94 13.26
N ARG A 107 -4.85 -9.79 13.87
CA ARG A 107 -4.30 -8.46 14.21
C ARG A 107 -4.05 -7.61 12.97
N PHE A 108 -3.42 -8.17 11.95
CA PHE A 108 -3.11 -7.45 10.72
C PHE A 108 -4.38 -7.13 9.93
N LYS A 109 -5.31 -8.08 9.83
CA LYS A 109 -6.63 -7.85 9.22
C LYS A 109 -7.36 -6.70 9.92
N ASN A 110 -7.47 -6.74 11.24
CA ASN A 110 -8.15 -5.70 12.02
C ASN A 110 -7.46 -4.33 11.88
N ALA A 111 -6.13 -4.27 11.91
CA ALA A 111 -5.40 -3.02 11.71
C ALA A 111 -5.66 -2.41 10.33
N SER A 112 -5.78 -3.23 9.29
CA SER A 112 -6.16 -2.78 7.95
C SER A 112 -7.59 -2.23 7.94
N ILE A 113 -8.56 -3.01 8.43
CA ILE A 113 -9.99 -2.67 8.37
C ILE A 113 -10.33 -1.44 9.23
N ASN A 114 -9.73 -1.34 10.43
CA ASN A 114 -10.05 -0.26 11.37
C ASN A 114 -9.40 1.08 11.03
N ASN A 115 -8.43 1.09 10.14
CA ASN A 115 -7.74 2.29 9.69
C ASN A 115 -8.13 2.63 8.25
N SER A 116 -9.39 3.03 8.01
CA SER A 116 -9.82 3.52 6.71
C SER A 116 -9.11 4.81 6.32
N ARG A 117 -8.77 4.95 5.04
CA ARG A 117 -8.11 6.14 4.48
C ARG A 117 -9.10 7.15 3.94
N PHE A 118 -10.03 6.67 3.13
CA PHE A 118 -10.98 7.52 2.40
C PHE A 118 -12.38 7.47 3.01
N ASN A 119 -12.61 6.56 3.96
CA ASN A 119 -13.92 6.27 4.50
C ASN A 119 -14.93 5.99 3.37
N ASP A 120 -14.50 5.14 2.44
CA ASP A 120 -15.28 4.83 1.24
C ASP A 120 -16.62 4.21 1.65
N MET A 121 -17.71 4.85 1.22
CA MET A 121 -19.07 4.42 1.52
C MET A 121 -19.48 3.19 0.69
N ASP A 122 -18.77 2.87 -0.37
CA ASP A 122 -18.94 1.63 -1.14
C ASP A 122 -18.35 0.43 -0.40
N LYS A 123 -18.98 0.11 0.72
CA LYS A 123 -18.54 -1.00 1.57
C LYS A 123 -18.57 -2.34 0.85
N GLU A 124 -19.47 -2.53 -0.12
CA GLU A 124 -19.53 -3.78 -0.87
C GLU A 124 -18.29 -3.97 -1.72
N LEU A 125 -17.81 -2.92 -2.40
CA LEU A 125 -16.56 -2.99 -3.14
C LEU A 125 -15.38 -3.29 -2.23
N VAL A 126 -15.24 -2.54 -1.15
CA VAL A 126 -14.13 -2.68 -0.20
C VAL A 126 -14.17 -4.04 0.52
N LEU A 127 -15.34 -4.51 0.95
CA LEU A 127 -15.52 -5.78 1.64
C LEU A 127 -15.33 -6.98 0.70
N SER A 128 -15.68 -6.88 -0.58
CA SER A 128 -15.49 -7.96 -1.55
C SER A 128 -14.02 -8.37 -1.68
N TYR A 129 -13.10 -7.47 -1.38
CA TYR A 129 -11.66 -7.74 -1.40
C TYR A 129 -11.18 -8.54 -0.18
N TYR A 130 -11.87 -8.54 0.95
CA TYR A 130 -11.46 -9.33 2.13
C TYR A 130 -11.55 -10.83 1.89
N ASP A 131 -12.55 -11.26 1.16
CA ASP A 131 -12.84 -12.67 0.92
C ASP A 131 -12.44 -13.13 -0.49
N ASN A 132 -11.69 -12.28 -1.20
CA ASN A 132 -11.24 -12.58 -2.54
C ASN A 132 -10.17 -13.68 -2.52
N GLY A 133 -10.51 -14.87 -3.01
CA GLY A 133 -9.60 -16.00 -3.12
C GLY A 133 -8.38 -15.77 -4.02
N ASN A 134 -8.36 -14.67 -4.79
CA ASN A 134 -7.20 -14.26 -5.58
C ASN A 134 -6.10 -13.59 -4.75
N TYR A 135 -6.36 -13.26 -3.47
CA TYR A 135 -5.39 -12.67 -2.58
C TYR A 135 -4.95 -13.66 -1.49
N MET A 136 -3.70 -13.52 -1.06
CA MET A 136 -3.17 -14.22 0.12
C MET A 136 -3.47 -13.49 1.43
N THR A 137 -4.00 -12.27 1.35
CA THR A 137 -4.24 -11.38 2.48
C THR A 137 -5.72 -10.98 2.49
N GLN A 138 -6.26 -10.83 3.69
CA GLN A 138 -7.62 -10.33 3.88
C GLN A 138 -7.57 -8.86 4.35
N PHE A 139 -6.90 -8.02 3.57
CA PHE A 139 -6.76 -6.59 3.88
C PHE A 139 -7.77 -5.77 3.08
N SER A 140 -8.17 -4.63 3.65
CA SER A 140 -9.02 -3.65 2.98
C SER A 140 -8.23 -2.88 1.94
N LEU A 141 -8.83 -2.58 0.79
CA LEU A 141 -8.29 -1.62 -0.15
C LEU A 141 -8.36 -0.18 0.39
N ASP A 142 -9.36 0.13 1.22
CA ASP A 142 -9.47 1.45 1.87
C ASP A 142 -8.68 1.49 3.17
N THR A 143 -7.38 1.22 3.11
CA THR A 143 -6.51 1.23 4.29
C THR A 143 -5.62 2.49 4.34
N ASP A 144 -5.58 3.17 5.47
CA ASP A 144 -4.50 4.10 5.82
C ASP A 144 -3.29 3.30 6.29
N TRP A 145 -2.42 2.92 5.36
CA TRP A 145 -1.29 2.05 5.62
C TRP A 145 -0.29 2.62 6.62
N VAL A 146 -0.18 3.94 6.68
CA VAL A 146 0.69 4.60 7.67
C VAL A 146 0.17 4.35 9.08
N LYS A 147 -1.13 4.54 9.30
CA LYS A 147 -1.77 4.28 10.60
C LYS A 147 -1.77 2.80 10.94
N ALA A 148 -2.15 1.95 10.00
CA ALA A 148 -2.16 0.50 10.21
C ALA A 148 -0.77 -0.05 10.56
N LEU A 149 0.28 0.40 9.88
CA LEU A 149 1.67 0.02 10.18
C LEU A 149 2.10 0.52 11.56
N ALA A 150 1.76 1.76 11.91
CA ALA A 150 2.07 2.32 13.23
C ALA A 150 1.38 1.52 14.35
N GLU A 151 0.10 1.16 14.18
CA GLU A 151 -0.65 0.33 15.11
C GLU A 151 0.03 -1.03 15.33
N ILE A 152 0.43 -1.71 14.25
CA ILE A 152 1.09 -3.02 14.36
C ILE A 152 2.48 -2.92 14.99
N ARG A 153 3.20 -1.82 14.80
CA ARG A 153 4.52 -1.58 15.41
C ARG A 153 4.43 -1.24 16.89
N SER A 154 3.39 -0.56 17.33
CA SER A 154 3.18 -0.19 18.75
C SER A 154 2.76 -1.36 19.63
N LYS A 155 2.06 -2.36 19.06
CA LYS A 155 1.58 -3.57 19.76
C LYS A 155 2.57 -4.73 19.56
N ARG A 156 3.72 -4.67 20.22
CA ARG A 156 4.70 -5.79 20.27
C ARG A 156 4.20 -6.98 21.05
#